data_ca2fc718473cf75d669675242ac65985
#
_entry.id   ca2fc718473cf75d669675242ac65985
#
_cell.length_a   1.000
_cell.length_b   1.000
_cell.length_c   1.000
_cell.angle_alpha   90.00
_cell.angle_beta   90.00
_cell.angle_gamma   90.00
#
_symmetry.space_group_name_H-M   'P 1'
#
loop_
_entity.id
_entity.type
_entity.pdbx_description
1 polymer ?
#
loop_
_entity_poly.entity_id
_entity_poly.type
_entity_poly.pdbx_seq_one_letter_code
_entity_poly.pdbx_strand_id
1 'polypeptide(L)'
;MKTAMGIDIGGSGIKGAIVDIESGKLISERVRLPTPENSKPDAVAKVVNDLVRALGWDGVIGCGFPAVVHHGVALTAANVHKDWIGTDVNQLISEATGCPTFTLNDADAAGIAEMRFGVGRENARGVVIMLTLGTGIGSAIFTDGHLVPNTEFGHLKIRGKDAEWRASDAARKRKKLTWKKYAKRLQEYLNEMENLFWPDLFIIGGGLSKQAEKFLPLLSLRTRIVPAQLQNLAGIIGAAIYAGEAA
;
A
#
# COMPACT_ATOMS: atom_id res chain seq x y z
N MET A 1 12.09 -22.44 5.93
CA MET A 1 11.53 -21.45 4.98
C MET A 1 10.04 -21.35 5.27
N LYS A 2 9.59 -20.24 5.78
CA LYS A 2 8.18 -19.95 6.04
C LYS A 2 7.63 -19.17 4.84
N THR A 3 6.63 -19.70 4.15
CA THR A 3 6.12 -19.12 2.91
C THR A 3 4.67 -18.71 3.04
N ALA A 4 4.28 -17.64 2.35
CA ALA A 4 2.91 -17.18 2.20
C ALA A 4 2.73 -16.56 0.81
N MET A 5 1.51 -16.59 0.30
CA MET A 5 1.19 -15.87 -0.93
C MET A 5 0.78 -14.45 -0.60
N GLY A 6 1.43 -13.48 -1.23
CA GLY A 6 1.02 -12.08 -1.16
C GLY A 6 0.28 -11.67 -2.42
N ILE A 7 -0.82 -10.95 -2.23
CA ILE A 7 -1.65 -10.39 -3.30
C ILE A 7 -1.81 -8.88 -3.09
N ASP A 8 -1.59 -8.10 -4.14
CA ASP A 8 -1.84 -6.65 -4.20
C ASP A 8 -3.03 -6.41 -5.13
N ILE A 9 -4.18 -6.07 -4.56
CA ILE A 9 -5.43 -5.79 -5.28
C ILE A 9 -5.46 -4.30 -5.64
N GLY A 10 -5.03 -3.97 -6.85
CA GLY A 10 -5.02 -2.59 -7.33
C GLY A 10 -6.11 -2.30 -8.34
N GLY A 11 -6.42 -1.01 -8.54
CA GLY A 11 -7.49 -0.56 -9.45
C GLY A 11 -7.29 -0.89 -10.94
N SER A 12 -6.06 -1.22 -11.37
CA SER A 12 -5.76 -1.56 -12.76
C SER A 12 -5.21 -2.98 -12.96
N GLY A 13 -4.98 -3.71 -11.87
CA GLY A 13 -4.44 -5.07 -11.92
C GLY A 13 -4.24 -5.64 -10.54
N ILE A 14 -4.54 -6.92 -10.43
CA ILE A 14 -4.32 -7.76 -9.26
C ILE A 14 -3.02 -8.52 -9.50
N LYS A 15 -2.12 -8.43 -8.55
CA LYS A 15 -0.78 -9.01 -8.66
C LYS A 15 -0.53 -9.92 -7.46
N GLY A 16 0.16 -11.03 -7.68
CA GLY A 16 0.53 -11.92 -6.60
C GLY A 16 1.78 -12.71 -6.89
N ALA A 17 2.39 -13.20 -5.83
CA ALA A 17 3.53 -14.11 -5.85
C ALA A 17 3.61 -14.87 -4.54
N ILE A 18 4.30 -16.01 -4.54
CA ILE A 18 4.69 -16.72 -3.35
C ILE A 18 5.97 -16.09 -2.80
N VAL A 19 5.99 -15.79 -1.51
CA VAL A 19 7.05 -15.06 -0.82
C VAL A 19 7.62 -15.93 0.30
N ASP A 20 8.94 -15.99 0.38
CA ASP A 20 9.64 -16.40 1.60
C ASP A 20 9.60 -15.22 2.59
N ILE A 21 8.78 -15.31 3.62
CA ILE A 21 8.53 -14.21 4.56
C ILE A 21 9.69 -13.94 5.52
N GLU A 22 10.67 -14.84 5.60
CA GLU A 22 11.88 -14.64 6.42
C GLU A 22 12.91 -13.78 5.69
N SER A 23 13.00 -13.90 4.36
CA SER A 23 13.96 -13.15 3.53
C SER A 23 13.32 -12.03 2.68
N GLY A 24 12.00 -11.99 2.55
CA GLY A 24 11.28 -11.06 1.68
C GLY A 24 11.45 -11.36 0.18
N LYS A 25 12.02 -12.50 -0.18
CA LYS A 25 12.25 -12.87 -1.59
C LYS A 25 11.03 -13.55 -2.19
N LEU A 26 10.71 -13.20 -3.42
CA LEU A 26 9.75 -13.96 -4.22
C LEU A 26 10.38 -15.31 -4.58
N ILE A 27 9.66 -16.40 -4.33
CA ILE A 27 10.05 -17.77 -4.71
C ILE A 27 9.25 -18.29 -5.90
N SER A 28 8.28 -17.53 -6.39
CA SER A 28 7.59 -17.74 -7.65
C SER A 28 7.75 -16.53 -8.58
N GLU A 29 7.35 -16.69 -9.83
CA GLU A 29 7.12 -15.54 -10.70
C GLU A 29 6.00 -14.66 -10.16
N ARG A 30 6.08 -13.36 -10.42
CA ARG A 30 5.00 -12.43 -10.14
C ARG A 30 3.97 -12.48 -11.27
N VAL A 31 2.80 -13.00 -10.98
CA VAL A 31 1.65 -13.01 -11.89
C VAL A 31 0.88 -11.70 -11.75
N ARG A 32 0.38 -11.17 -12.88
CA ARG A 32 -0.50 -10.00 -12.91
C ARG A 32 -1.71 -10.29 -13.82
N LEU A 33 -2.90 -10.17 -13.26
CA LEU A 33 -4.17 -10.24 -13.99
C LEU A 33 -4.84 -8.85 -14.00
N PRO A 34 -5.64 -8.50 -15.02
CA PRO A 34 -6.37 -7.24 -15.02
C PRO A 34 -7.44 -7.22 -13.93
N THR A 35 -7.62 -6.09 -13.26
CA THR A 35 -8.78 -5.89 -12.38
C THR A 35 -10.04 -5.82 -13.23
N PRO A 36 -11.13 -6.51 -12.85
CA PRO A 36 -12.42 -6.42 -13.57
C PRO A 36 -12.90 -4.98 -13.65
N GLU A 37 -13.51 -4.60 -14.79
CA GLU A 37 -13.91 -3.22 -15.10
C GLU A 37 -14.77 -2.60 -13.97
N ASN A 38 -15.70 -3.36 -13.43
CA ASN A 38 -16.56 -2.91 -12.32
C ASN A 38 -15.98 -3.14 -10.93
N SER A 39 -14.83 -3.83 -10.80
CA SER A 39 -14.16 -4.19 -9.52
C SER A 39 -15.12 -4.63 -8.39
N LYS A 40 -16.23 -5.32 -8.74
CA LYS A 40 -17.18 -5.87 -7.77
C LYS A 40 -16.55 -7.01 -6.97
N PRO A 41 -17.01 -7.25 -5.72
CA PRO A 41 -16.47 -8.29 -4.85
C PRO A 41 -16.31 -9.65 -5.53
N ASP A 42 -17.39 -10.23 -6.06
CA ASP A 42 -17.36 -11.55 -6.68
C ASP A 42 -16.44 -11.64 -7.91
N ALA A 43 -16.43 -10.57 -8.72
CA ALA A 43 -15.57 -10.52 -9.90
C ALA A 43 -14.08 -10.47 -9.53
N VAL A 44 -13.73 -9.71 -8.49
CA VAL A 44 -12.36 -9.63 -7.97
C VAL A 44 -11.97 -10.96 -7.32
N ALA A 45 -12.84 -11.57 -6.51
CA ALA A 45 -12.60 -12.86 -5.88
C ALA A 45 -12.32 -13.96 -6.92
N LYS A 46 -13.05 -13.96 -8.05
CA LYS A 46 -12.78 -14.86 -9.18
C LYS A 46 -11.38 -14.67 -9.75
N VAL A 47 -10.96 -13.41 -9.99
CA VAL A 47 -9.60 -13.11 -10.51
C VAL A 47 -8.52 -13.53 -9.51
N VAL A 48 -8.76 -13.33 -8.21
CA VAL A 48 -7.85 -13.81 -7.15
C VAL A 48 -7.74 -15.33 -7.19
N ASN A 49 -8.85 -16.06 -7.32
CA ASN A 49 -8.83 -17.52 -7.47
C ASN A 49 -8.06 -17.98 -8.71
N ASP A 50 -8.27 -17.32 -9.86
CA ASP A 50 -7.52 -17.62 -11.08
C ASP A 50 -6.01 -17.42 -10.89
N LEU A 51 -5.61 -16.38 -10.15
CA LEU A 51 -4.21 -16.09 -9.83
C LEU A 51 -3.63 -17.15 -8.87
N VAL A 52 -4.38 -17.54 -7.83
CA VAL A 52 -3.99 -18.61 -6.88
C VAL A 52 -3.76 -19.93 -7.62
N ARG A 53 -4.70 -20.31 -8.50
CA ARG A 53 -4.58 -21.52 -9.34
C ARG A 53 -3.39 -21.45 -10.30
N ALA A 54 -3.14 -20.30 -10.92
CA ALA A 54 -2.00 -20.13 -11.82
C ALA A 54 -0.66 -20.34 -11.11
N LEU A 55 -0.57 -20.05 -9.80
CA LEU A 55 0.62 -20.26 -8.99
C LEU A 55 0.64 -21.63 -8.27
N GLY A 56 -0.43 -22.43 -8.37
CA GLY A 56 -0.55 -23.73 -7.72
C GLY A 56 -0.46 -23.64 -6.19
N TRP A 57 -1.05 -22.60 -5.59
CA TRP A 57 -0.94 -22.32 -4.16
C TRP A 57 -2.13 -22.83 -3.38
N ASP A 58 -1.87 -23.42 -2.20
CA ASP A 58 -2.87 -23.99 -1.28
C ASP A 58 -2.68 -23.56 0.19
N GLY A 59 -1.68 -22.69 0.44
CA GLY A 59 -1.37 -22.18 1.78
C GLY A 59 -2.06 -20.84 2.09
N VAL A 60 -1.56 -20.16 3.13
CA VAL A 60 -2.11 -18.88 3.58
C VAL A 60 -1.92 -17.76 2.55
N ILE A 61 -2.92 -16.89 2.43
CA ILE A 61 -2.93 -15.73 1.54
C ILE A 61 -2.99 -14.44 2.34
N GLY A 62 -2.13 -13.48 2.00
CA GLY A 62 -2.25 -12.09 2.43
C GLY A 62 -2.73 -11.21 1.27
N CYS A 63 -3.73 -10.37 1.52
CA CYS A 63 -4.26 -9.42 0.54
C CYS A 63 -4.02 -7.97 0.97
N GLY A 64 -3.25 -7.20 0.19
CA GLY A 64 -3.26 -5.75 0.26
C GLY A 64 -4.48 -5.21 -0.50
N PHE A 65 -5.36 -4.49 0.17
CA PHE A 65 -6.63 -4.03 -0.37
C PHE A 65 -6.76 -2.50 -0.29
N PRO A 66 -7.25 -1.80 -1.34
CA PRO A 66 -7.25 -0.33 -1.40
C PRO A 66 -8.46 0.28 -0.66
N ALA A 67 -8.58 -0.04 0.62
CA ALA A 67 -9.61 0.47 1.54
C ALA A 67 -9.14 0.39 2.98
N VAL A 68 -9.84 1.05 3.88
CA VAL A 68 -9.77 0.76 5.33
C VAL A 68 -10.31 -0.65 5.56
N VAL A 69 -9.50 -1.52 6.14
CA VAL A 69 -9.86 -2.92 6.45
C VAL A 69 -9.79 -3.12 7.96
N HIS A 70 -10.93 -3.40 8.58
CA HIS A 70 -11.04 -3.64 10.01
C HIS A 70 -11.52 -5.06 10.28
N HIS A 71 -10.69 -5.87 10.90
CA HIS A 71 -10.96 -7.30 11.15
C HIS A 71 -11.41 -8.07 9.88
N GLY A 72 -10.76 -7.82 8.75
CA GLY A 72 -11.10 -8.46 7.47
C GLY A 72 -12.23 -7.79 6.69
N VAL A 73 -12.97 -6.85 7.29
CA VAL A 73 -14.10 -6.17 6.64
C VAL A 73 -13.66 -4.84 6.03
N ALA A 74 -13.96 -4.63 4.74
CA ALA A 74 -13.72 -3.36 4.07
C ALA A 74 -14.75 -2.32 4.50
N LEU A 75 -14.29 -1.18 5.04
CA LEU A 75 -15.16 -0.11 5.56
C LEU A 75 -15.29 1.09 4.62
N THR A 76 -14.40 1.20 3.62
CA THR A 76 -14.41 2.28 2.63
C THR A 76 -14.30 1.73 1.22
N ALA A 77 -14.61 2.55 0.21
CA ALA A 77 -14.52 2.17 -1.20
C ALA A 77 -14.23 3.41 -2.07
N ALA A 78 -13.06 4.03 -1.88
CA ALA A 78 -12.69 5.23 -2.64
C ALA A 78 -12.31 4.90 -4.10
N ASN A 79 -11.62 3.79 -4.31
CA ASN A 79 -11.04 3.39 -5.60
C ASN A 79 -11.54 2.02 -6.11
N VAL A 80 -12.54 1.44 -5.47
CA VAL A 80 -13.19 0.16 -5.81
C VAL A 80 -14.71 0.32 -5.79
N HIS A 81 -15.45 -0.70 -6.22
CA HIS A 81 -16.91 -0.67 -6.23
C HIS A 81 -17.49 -0.50 -4.82
N LYS A 82 -18.60 0.24 -4.69
CA LYS A 82 -19.21 0.54 -3.36
C LYS A 82 -19.73 -0.70 -2.64
N ASP A 83 -20.03 -1.78 -3.35
CA ASP A 83 -20.46 -3.06 -2.77
C ASP A 83 -19.39 -3.67 -1.84
N TRP A 84 -18.16 -3.18 -1.86
CA TRP A 84 -17.13 -3.59 -0.91
C TRP A 84 -17.38 -3.09 0.52
N ILE A 85 -18.14 -2.00 0.69
CA ILE A 85 -18.42 -1.47 2.04
C ILE A 85 -19.25 -2.47 2.83
N GLY A 86 -18.69 -2.98 3.93
CA GLY A 86 -19.28 -4.03 4.77
C GLY A 86 -19.00 -5.45 4.31
N THR A 87 -18.26 -5.65 3.20
CA THR A 87 -17.86 -6.99 2.74
C THR A 87 -16.71 -7.51 3.61
N ASP A 88 -16.84 -8.72 4.13
CA ASP A 88 -15.73 -9.46 4.72
C ASP A 88 -14.85 -10.02 3.59
N VAL A 89 -13.72 -9.33 3.36
CA VAL A 89 -12.77 -9.67 2.30
C VAL A 89 -12.07 -10.99 2.60
N ASN A 90 -11.78 -11.26 3.89
CA ASN A 90 -11.14 -12.50 4.30
C ASN A 90 -12.02 -13.70 3.97
N GLN A 91 -13.30 -13.64 4.38
CA GLN A 91 -14.25 -14.71 4.10
C GLN A 91 -14.46 -14.91 2.60
N LEU A 92 -14.72 -13.82 1.86
CA LEU A 92 -14.99 -13.86 0.41
C LEU A 92 -13.84 -14.50 -0.37
N ILE A 93 -12.60 -14.10 -0.09
CA ILE A 93 -11.43 -14.65 -0.79
C ILE A 93 -11.14 -16.09 -0.32
N SER A 94 -11.29 -16.38 0.97
CA SER A 94 -11.11 -17.74 1.47
C SER A 94 -12.11 -18.72 0.85
N GLU A 95 -13.38 -18.36 0.73
CA GLU A 95 -14.41 -19.18 0.08
C GLU A 95 -14.13 -19.38 -1.41
N ALA A 96 -13.66 -18.34 -2.11
CA ALA A 96 -13.36 -18.43 -3.53
C ALA A 96 -12.13 -19.27 -3.84
N THR A 97 -11.11 -19.26 -2.97
CA THR A 97 -9.80 -19.89 -3.22
C THR A 97 -9.61 -21.22 -2.49
N GLY A 98 -10.35 -21.46 -1.40
CA GLY A 98 -10.12 -22.56 -0.47
C GLY A 98 -8.93 -22.34 0.47
N CYS A 99 -8.31 -21.16 0.47
CA CYS A 99 -7.12 -20.81 1.24
C CYS A 99 -7.44 -19.83 2.37
N PRO A 100 -6.89 -20.00 3.59
CA PRO A 100 -7.03 -18.99 4.64
C PRO A 100 -6.49 -17.64 4.19
N THR A 101 -7.30 -16.59 4.35
CA THR A 101 -6.94 -15.24 3.83
C THR A 101 -6.95 -14.21 4.95
N PHE A 102 -5.95 -13.34 4.93
CA PHE A 102 -5.79 -12.19 5.83
C PHE A 102 -5.61 -10.92 5.01
N THR A 103 -6.48 -9.94 5.23
CA THR A 103 -6.50 -8.71 4.43
C THR A 103 -6.12 -7.50 5.29
N LEU A 104 -5.33 -6.60 4.71
CA LEU A 104 -4.97 -5.32 5.28
C LEU A 104 -5.02 -4.22 4.20
N ASN A 105 -4.91 -2.96 4.63
CA ASN A 105 -4.81 -1.85 3.70
C ASN A 105 -3.56 -1.97 2.81
N ASP A 106 -3.62 -1.53 1.55
CA ASP A 106 -2.52 -1.65 0.57
C ASP A 106 -1.28 -0.82 0.92
N ALA A 107 -1.48 0.37 1.51
CA ALA A 107 -0.36 1.20 1.98
C ALA A 107 0.28 0.61 3.25
N ASP A 108 -0.53 0.03 4.15
CA ASP A 108 -0.03 -0.70 5.32
C ASP A 108 0.82 -1.89 4.90
N ALA A 109 0.34 -2.67 3.91
CA ALA A 109 1.12 -3.78 3.34
C ALA A 109 2.47 -3.29 2.79
N ALA A 110 2.46 -2.24 1.98
CA ALA A 110 3.70 -1.69 1.44
C ALA A 110 4.64 -1.18 2.54
N GLY A 111 4.08 -0.58 3.59
CA GLY A 111 4.83 -0.13 4.76
C GLY A 111 5.51 -1.26 5.53
N ILE A 112 4.79 -2.35 5.81
CA ILE A 112 5.36 -3.55 6.47
C ILE A 112 6.59 -4.06 5.71
N ALA A 113 6.50 -4.16 4.38
CA ALA A 113 7.62 -4.62 3.57
C ALA A 113 8.83 -3.68 3.65
N GLU A 114 8.61 -2.37 3.52
CA GLU A 114 9.69 -1.36 3.58
C GLU A 114 10.33 -1.28 4.97
N MET A 115 9.57 -1.45 6.05
CA MET A 115 10.11 -1.50 7.41
C MET A 115 10.93 -2.76 7.66
N ARG A 116 10.56 -3.89 7.06
CA ARG A 116 11.24 -5.17 7.32
C ARG A 116 12.43 -5.41 6.39
N PHE A 117 12.31 -5.07 5.11
CA PHE A 117 13.30 -5.42 4.08
C PHE A 117 13.79 -4.24 3.23
N GLY A 118 13.14 -3.08 3.34
CA GLY A 118 13.46 -1.88 2.59
C GLY A 118 14.18 -0.82 3.42
N VAL A 119 14.01 0.43 2.98
CA VAL A 119 14.69 1.61 3.58
C VAL A 119 14.28 1.91 5.02
N GLY A 120 13.15 1.38 5.49
CA GLY A 120 12.68 1.53 6.87
C GLY A 120 13.42 0.67 7.88
N ARG A 121 14.12 -0.38 7.44
CA ARG A 121 14.78 -1.38 8.29
C ARG A 121 15.74 -0.78 9.32
N GLU A 122 16.46 0.28 8.96
CA GLU A 122 17.43 0.94 9.84
C GLU A 122 16.76 1.88 10.85
N ASN A 123 15.45 2.12 10.72
CA ASN A 123 14.67 3.04 11.56
C ASN A 123 13.63 2.28 12.39
N ALA A 124 14.06 1.22 13.07
CA ALA A 124 13.18 0.38 13.89
C ALA A 124 12.69 1.08 15.18
N ARG A 125 13.20 2.27 15.49
CA ARG A 125 12.79 3.10 16.65
C ARG A 125 12.25 4.42 16.15
N GLY A 126 11.31 5.00 16.92
CA GLY A 126 10.69 6.28 16.60
C GLY A 126 9.52 6.16 15.63
N VAL A 127 9.16 7.28 15.01
CA VAL A 127 8.00 7.38 14.13
C VAL A 127 8.45 7.38 12.66
N VAL A 128 7.99 6.40 11.90
CA VAL A 128 8.21 6.32 10.45
C VAL A 128 6.88 6.45 9.73
N ILE A 129 6.80 7.35 8.75
CA ILE A 129 5.60 7.55 7.93
C ILE A 129 5.92 7.19 6.49
N MET A 130 5.24 6.17 5.97
CA MET A 130 5.24 5.86 4.55
C MET A 130 4.04 6.50 3.87
N LEU A 131 4.28 7.14 2.72
CA LEU A 131 3.26 7.74 1.87
C LEU A 131 3.35 7.15 0.47
N THR A 132 2.27 6.52 0.00
CA THR A 132 2.19 6.02 -1.37
C THR A 132 1.54 7.06 -2.27
N LEU A 133 2.32 7.62 -3.21
CA LEU A 133 1.87 8.67 -4.13
C LEU A 133 1.46 8.04 -5.47
N GLY A 134 0.14 7.97 -5.71
CA GLY A 134 -0.46 7.33 -6.87
C GLY A 134 -1.72 8.04 -7.36
N THR A 135 -2.81 7.29 -7.54
CA THR A 135 -4.17 7.82 -7.81
C THR A 135 -4.64 8.72 -6.69
N GLY A 136 -4.44 8.28 -5.44
CA GLY A 136 -4.60 9.02 -4.22
C GLY A 136 -3.27 9.17 -3.47
N ILE A 137 -3.36 9.36 -2.15
CA ILE A 137 -2.27 9.28 -1.19
C ILE A 137 -2.66 8.25 -0.14
N GLY A 138 -2.03 7.07 -0.19
CA GLY A 138 -2.11 6.11 0.91
C GLY A 138 -1.04 6.43 1.96
N SER A 139 -1.29 6.04 3.20
CA SER A 139 -0.37 6.28 4.33
C SER A 139 -0.28 5.07 5.24
N ALA A 140 0.90 4.81 5.77
CA ALA A 140 1.14 3.85 6.84
C ALA A 140 2.07 4.49 7.88
N ILE A 141 1.73 4.40 9.15
CA ILE A 141 2.55 4.89 10.25
C ILE A 141 3.07 3.72 11.06
N PHE A 142 4.33 3.85 11.46
CA PHE A 142 4.99 2.93 12.38
C PHE A 142 5.51 3.70 13.57
N THR A 143 5.34 3.14 14.76
CA THR A 143 5.98 3.61 15.99
C THR A 143 6.76 2.45 16.58
N ASP A 144 8.07 2.64 16.77
CA ASP A 144 8.99 1.62 17.22
C ASP A 144 8.87 0.29 16.45
N GLY A 145 8.72 0.40 15.13
CA GLY A 145 8.59 -0.74 14.21
C GLY A 145 7.18 -1.37 14.16
N HIS A 146 6.23 -0.91 14.98
CA HIS A 146 4.87 -1.43 15.01
C HIS A 146 3.94 -0.58 14.15
N LEU A 147 3.15 -1.22 13.30
CA LEU A 147 2.17 -0.56 12.45
C LEU A 147 1.02 0.03 13.28
N VAL A 148 0.66 1.27 12.99
CA VAL A 148 -0.63 1.87 13.35
C VAL A 148 -1.56 1.69 12.13
N PRO A 149 -2.47 0.71 12.14
CA PRO A 149 -3.18 0.28 10.93
C PRO A 149 -4.21 1.30 10.46
N ASN A 150 -4.51 1.26 9.16
CA ASN A 150 -5.61 1.99 8.54
C ASN A 150 -5.53 3.52 8.68
N THR A 151 -4.34 4.10 8.55
CA THR A 151 -4.19 5.56 8.55
C THR A 151 -4.54 6.14 7.18
N GLU A 152 -5.38 7.17 7.14
CA GLU A 152 -5.93 7.78 5.91
C GLU A 152 -5.54 9.26 5.79
N PHE A 153 -4.22 9.57 5.90
CA PHE A 153 -3.74 10.96 5.85
C PHE A 153 -3.82 11.61 4.46
N GLY A 154 -4.14 10.85 3.41
CA GLY A 154 -4.54 11.42 2.13
C GLY A 154 -5.77 12.33 2.24
N HIS A 155 -6.63 12.09 3.23
CA HIS A 155 -7.83 12.89 3.54
C HIS A 155 -7.58 14.08 4.49
N LEU A 156 -6.35 14.28 4.96
CA LEU A 156 -5.99 15.47 5.73
C LEU A 156 -6.33 16.74 4.94
N LYS A 157 -6.99 17.69 5.58
CA LYS A 157 -7.46 18.91 4.89
C LYS A 157 -6.34 19.93 4.73
N ILE A 158 -5.89 20.13 3.51
CA ILE A 158 -4.93 21.17 3.12
C ILE A 158 -5.67 22.25 2.33
N ARG A 159 -5.75 23.45 2.88
CA ARG A 159 -6.52 24.56 2.29
C ARG A 159 -7.98 24.18 2.00
N GLY A 160 -8.62 23.48 2.92
CA GLY A 160 -10.03 23.06 2.84
C GLY A 160 -10.32 21.91 1.86
N LYS A 161 -9.30 21.25 1.29
CA LYS A 161 -9.45 20.08 0.40
C LYS A 161 -8.57 18.96 0.88
N ASP A 162 -8.95 17.72 0.59
CA ASP A 162 -8.12 16.57 0.87
C ASP A 162 -6.73 16.72 0.23
N ALA A 163 -5.71 16.34 0.98
CA ALA A 163 -4.31 16.44 0.54
C ALA A 163 -4.09 15.74 -0.80
N GLU A 164 -4.71 14.58 -1.01
CA GLU A 164 -4.58 13.82 -2.27
C GLU A 164 -5.09 14.58 -3.50
N TRP A 165 -6.12 15.43 -3.36
CA TRP A 165 -6.59 16.29 -4.46
C TRP A 165 -5.57 17.34 -4.91
N ARG A 166 -4.55 17.58 -4.08
CA ARG A 166 -3.50 18.58 -4.30
C ARG A 166 -2.16 17.95 -4.61
N ALA A 167 -1.77 16.89 -3.89
CA ALA A 167 -0.41 16.35 -3.81
C ALA A 167 -0.25 14.90 -4.30
N SER A 168 -1.31 14.19 -4.76
CA SER A 168 -1.16 12.90 -5.42
C SER A 168 -0.53 13.04 -6.83
N ASP A 169 -0.01 11.93 -7.41
CA ASP A 169 0.47 11.94 -8.81
C ASP A 169 -0.67 12.19 -9.79
N ALA A 170 -1.87 11.63 -9.52
CA ALA A 170 -3.06 11.94 -10.31
C ALA A 170 -3.38 13.45 -10.32
N ALA A 171 -3.24 14.12 -9.18
CA ALA A 171 -3.43 15.58 -9.10
C ALA A 171 -2.36 16.33 -9.90
N ARG A 172 -1.10 15.88 -9.86
CA ARG A 172 0.00 16.43 -10.67
C ARG A 172 -0.31 16.31 -12.16
N LYS A 173 -0.68 15.12 -12.63
CA LYS A 173 -0.99 14.84 -14.04
C LYS A 173 -2.21 15.64 -14.50
N ARG A 174 -3.32 15.58 -13.77
CA ARG A 174 -4.58 16.28 -14.10
C ARG A 174 -4.37 17.79 -14.26
N LYS A 175 -3.53 18.39 -13.41
CA LYS A 175 -3.23 19.83 -13.43
C LYS A 175 -1.99 20.17 -14.23
N LYS A 176 -1.37 19.22 -14.92
CA LYS A 176 -0.15 19.38 -15.73
C LYS A 176 0.93 20.16 -14.98
N LEU A 177 1.15 19.81 -13.69
CA LEU A 177 2.11 20.55 -12.85
C LEU A 177 3.55 20.21 -13.25
N THR A 178 4.39 21.25 -13.35
CA THR A 178 5.84 21.07 -13.37
C THR A 178 6.31 20.51 -12.02
N TRP A 179 7.46 19.86 -11.98
CA TRP A 179 8.02 19.28 -10.75
C TRP A 179 8.18 20.32 -9.64
N LYS A 180 8.62 21.54 -9.99
CA LYS A 180 8.73 22.66 -9.04
C LYS A 180 7.37 23.06 -8.44
N LYS A 181 6.31 23.10 -9.24
CA LYS A 181 4.95 23.40 -8.76
C LYS A 181 4.37 22.25 -7.95
N TYR A 182 4.67 21.01 -8.34
CA TYR A 182 4.27 19.83 -7.60
C TYR A 182 4.95 19.76 -6.23
N ALA A 183 6.28 19.92 -6.19
CA ALA A 183 7.04 19.92 -4.95
C ALA A 183 6.52 20.93 -3.93
N LYS A 184 6.13 22.15 -4.36
CA LYS A 184 5.51 23.14 -3.47
C LYS A 184 4.22 22.64 -2.80
N ARG A 185 3.39 21.87 -3.53
CA ARG A 185 2.15 21.31 -2.97
C ARG A 185 2.41 20.14 -2.04
N LEU A 186 3.35 19.29 -2.41
CA LEU A 186 3.79 18.20 -1.58
C LEU A 186 4.44 18.71 -0.30
N GLN A 187 5.24 19.80 -0.39
CA GLN A 187 5.84 20.48 0.75
C GLN A 187 4.80 20.95 1.77
N GLU A 188 3.69 21.57 1.32
CA GLU A 188 2.60 22.00 2.23
C GLU A 188 2.05 20.82 3.02
N TYR A 189 1.82 19.68 2.35
CA TYR A 189 1.30 18.47 2.98
C TYR A 189 2.31 17.84 3.95
N LEU A 190 3.56 17.71 3.52
CA LEU A 190 4.61 17.13 4.36
C LEU A 190 4.93 17.99 5.59
N ASN A 191 4.88 19.32 5.47
CA ASN A 191 5.05 20.21 6.62
C ASN A 191 3.95 20.00 7.66
N GLU A 192 2.70 19.79 7.21
CA GLU A 192 1.60 19.52 8.13
C GLU A 192 1.81 18.17 8.84
N MET A 193 2.17 17.13 8.10
CA MET A 193 2.49 15.83 8.66
C MET A 193 3.68 15.92 9.64
N GLU A 194 4.71 16.66 9.28
CA GLU A 194 5.89 16.88 10.13
C GLU A 194 5.55 17.60 11.44
N ASN A 195 4.66 18.58 11.39
CA ASN A 195 4.23 19.32 12.58
C ASN A 195 3.29 18.52 13.49
N LEU A 196 2.49 17.60 12.92
CA LEU A 196 1.57 16.78 13.70
C LEU A 196 2.24 15.56 14.35
N PHE A 197 3.21 14.94 13.67
CA PHE A 197 3.72 13.63 14.07
C PHE A 197 5.20 13.62 14.48
N TRP A 198 5.98 14.65 14.13
CA TRP A 198 7.43 14.72 14.40
C TRP A 198 8.15 13.42 14.00
N PRO A 199 7.97 12.95 12.75
CA PRO A 199 8.53 11.67 12.35
C PRO A 199 10.06 11.73 12.21
N ASP A 200 10.70 10.58 12.40
CA ASP A 200 12.13 10.39 12.18
C ASP A 200 12.43 10.13 10.71
N LEU A 201 11.46 9.57 9.97
CA LEU A 201 11.63 9.23 8.56
C LEU A 201 10.31 9.34 7.79
N PHE A 202 10.38 9.96 6.59
CA PHE A 202 9.38 9.80 5.55
C PHE A 202 9.88 8.83 4.47
N ILE A 203 9.05 7.84 4.11
CA ILE A 203 9.30 6.93 2.97
C ILE A 203 8.29 7.25 1.88
N ILE A 204 8.76 7.58 0.68
CA ILE A 204 7.89 7.89 -0.46
C ILE A 204 7.77 6.67 -1.38
N GLY A 205 6.62 6.03 -1.34
CA GLY A 205 6.24 4.89 -2.17
C GLY A 205 5.28 5.25 -3.31
N GLY A 206 4.64 4.22 -3.85
CA GLY A 206 3.73 4.33 -4.98
C GLY A 206 4.43 4.56 -6.32
N GLY A 207 3.65 4.74 -7.39
CA GLY A 207 4.20 4.87 -8.74
C GLY A 207 5.14 6.06 -8.94
N LEU A 208 4.94 7.12 -8.14
CA LEU A 208 5.75 8.33 -8.23
C LEU A 208 7.16 8.18 -7.64
N SER A 209 7.39 7.21 -6.76
CA SER A 209 8.72 6.96 -6.18
C SER A 209 9.81 6.72 -7.23
N LYS A 210 9.45 6.18 -8.39
CA LYS A 210 10.36 5.97 -9.53
C LYS A 210 10.91 7.27 -10.15
N GLN A 211 10.36 8.41 -9.77
CA GLN A 211 10.75 9.74 -10.25
C GLN A 211 11.15 10.65 -9.08
N ALA A 212 11.51 10.05 -7.95
CA ALA A 212 11.85 10.75 -6.70
C ALA A 212 12.94 11.81 -6.91
N GLU A 213 13.92 11.53 -7.76
CA GLU A 213 15.02 12.44 -8.11
C GLU A 213 14.55 13.78 -8.70
N LYS A 214 13.32 13.83 -9.24
CA LYS A 214 12.78 15.05 -9.87
C LYS A 214 12.11 16.01 -8.88
N PHE A 215 11.73 15.53 -7.69
CA PHE A 215 10.99 16.36 -6.75
C PHE A 215 11.49 16.31 -5.31
N LEU A 216 12.08 15.19 -4.82
CA LEU A 216 12.60 15.14 -3.45
C LEU A 216 13.69 16.21 -3.19
N PRO A 217 14.65 16.47 -4.11
CA PRO A 217 15.64 17.53 -3.90
C PRO A 217 15.07 18.96 -3.84
N LEU A 218 13.80 19.13 -4.20
CA LEU A 218 13.11 20.42 -4.17
C LEU A 218 12.33 20.65 -2.86
N LEU A 219 12.34 19.67 -1.96
CA LEU A 219 11.69 19.72 -0.66
C LEU A 219 12.70 20.18 0.42
N SER A 220 12.19 20.92 1.41
CA SER A 220 12.96 21.36 2.57
C SER A 220 12.19 20.94 3.84
N LEU A 221 12.62 19.85 4.47
CA LEU A 221 12.01 19.27 5.66
C LEU A 221 13.06 19.12 6.76
N ARG A 222 12.63 19.10 8.02
CA ARG A 222 13.46 18.71 9.17
C ARG A 222 13.74 17.21 9.12
N THR A 223 12.69 16.46 8.79
CA THR A 223 12.67 15.00 8.75
C THR A 223 13.37 14.48 7.50
N ARG A 224 14.18 13.45 7.67
CA ARG A 224 14.76 12.71 6.54
C ARG A 224 13.64 12.16 5.64
N ILE A 225 13.77 12.33 4.33
CA ILE A 225 12.84 11.81 3.34
C ILE A 225 13.59 10.97 2.30
N VAL A 226 13.09 9.76 2.01
CA VAL A 226 13.73 8.82 1.08
C VAL A 226 12.69 8.14 0.17
N PRO A 227 13.07 7.71 -1.04
CA PRO A 227 12.19 6.87 -1.85
C PRO A 227 12.16 5.43 -1.32
N ALA A 228 11.01 4.76 -1.48
CA ALA A 228 10.83 3.34 -1.21
C ALA A 228 11.74 2.49 -2.10
N GLN A 229 12.30 1.42 -1.53
CA GLN A 229 13.25 0.53 -2.19
C GLN A 229 12.56 -0.63 -2.92
N LEU A 230 11.53 -1.23 -2.31
CA LEU A 230 10.88 -2.45 -2.83
C LEU A 230 9.86 -2.16 -3.94
N GLN A 231 9.46 -0.89 -4.10
CA GLN A 231 8.63 -0.40 -5.20
C GLN A 231 7.35 -1.26 -5.43
N ASN A 232 7.23 -1.85 -6.63
CA ASN A 232 6.05 -2.63 -7.05
C ASN A 232 5.92 -3.99 -6.34
N LEU A 233 6.89 -4.40 -5.55
CA LEU A 233 6.88 -5.65 -4.79
C LEU A 233 6.42 -5.43 -3.35
N ALA A 234 6.48 -4.19 -2.84
CA ALA A 234 6.20 -3.89 -1.44
C ALA A 234 4.83 -4.39 -0.98
N GLY A 235 3.75 -4.11 -1.74
CA GLY A 235 2.40 -4.57 -1.39
C GLY A 235 2.28 -6.10 -1.31
N ILE A 236 2.90 -6.82 -2.26
CA ILE A 236 2.90 -8.30 -2.29
C ILE A 236 3.68 -8.85 -1.09
N ILE A 237 4.89 -8.36 -0.87
CA ILE A 237 5.77 -8.83 0.22
C ILE A 237 5.13 -8.56 1.57
N GLY A 238 4.62 -7.34 1.79
CA GLY A 238 4.03 -6.96 3.06
C GLY A 238 2.72 -7.71 3.37
N ALA A 239 1.89 -7.94 2.36
CA ALA A 239 0.69 -8.76 2.52
C ALA A 239 1.04 -10.20 2.90
N ALA A 240 2.04 -10.82 2.24
CA ALA A 240 2.52 -12.16 2.58
C ALA A 240 3.06 -12.23 4.02
N ILE A 241 3.85 -11.24 4.46
CA ILE A 241 4.36 -11.16 5.83
C ILE A 241 3.20 -11.10 6.82
N TYR A 242 2.26 -10.19 6.60
CA TYR A 242 1.09 -10.01 7.48
C TYR A 242 0.32 -11.31 7.68
N ALA A 243 0.00 -12.02 6.58
CA ALA A 243 -0.71 -13.28 6.66
C ALA A 243 0.11 -14.39 7.31
N GLY A 244 1.40 -14.48 7.00
CA GLY A 244 2.27 -15.50 7.59
C GLY A 244 2.56 -15.29 9.08
N GLU A 245 2.35 -14.09 9.63
CA GLU A 245 2.44 -13.79 11.07
C GLU A 245 1.09 -13.98 11.79
N ALA A 246 -0.04 -13.86 11.05
CA ALA A 246 -1.39 -14.04 11.60
C ALA A 246 -1.86 -15.50 11.63
N ALA A 247 -1.26 -16.38 10.80
CA ALA A 247 -1.55 -17.82 10.72
C ALA A 247 -0.63 -18.63 11.65
#